data_8ee1ea15c4116f2d31c6d33c2b61f830
#
_entry.id   8ee1ea15c4116f2d31c6d33c2b61f830
#
_cell.length_a   1.000
_cell.length_b   1.000
_cell.length_c   1.000
_cell.angle_alpha   90.00
_cell.angle_beta   90.00
_cell.angle_gamma   90.00
#
_symmetry.space_group_name_H-M   'P 1'
#
loop_
_entity.id
_entity.type
_entity.pdbx_description
1 polymer ?
#
loop_
_entity_poly.entity_id
_entity_poly.type
_entity_poly.pdbx_seq_one_letter_code
_entity_poly.pdbx_strand_id
1 'polypeptide(L)' 'MLYTVKEVSQILKCNVDYVHKLRKAGLLPFLKLGCYKVRKEALEEFLKKYEGYDLTEPENIKELKNF' A
#
# COMPACT_ATOMS: atom_id res chain seq x y z
N MET A 1 -9.23 -13.09 4.24
CA MET A 1 -9.87 -11.80 4.47
C MET A 1 -9.43 -10.79 3.43
N LEU A 2 -10.37 -10.04 2.90
CA LEU A 2 -10.09 -9.04 1.86
C LEU A 2 -10.47 -7.65 2.35
N TYR A 3 -9.64 -6.67 1.99
CA TYR A 3 -9.93 -5.26 2.26
C TYR A 3 -10.30 -4.55 0.97
N THR A 4 -11.24 -3.60 1.05
CA THR A 4 -11.50 -2.68 -0.05
C THR A 4 -10.41 -1.63 -0.08
N VAL A 5 -10.32 -0.88 -1.20
CA VAL A 5 -9.38 0.24 -1.30
C VAL A 5 -9.63 1.26 -0.19
N LYS A 6 -10.91 1.53 0.11
CA LYS A 6 -11.26 2.47 1.18
C LYS A 6 -10.76 1.98 2.53
N GLU A 7 -10.95 0.67 2.81
CA GLU A 7 -10.47 0.10 4.07
C GLU A 7 -8.95 0.18 4.18
N VAL A 8 -8.24 -0.09 3.08
CA VAL A 8 -6.79 0.04 3.06
C VAL A 8 -6.36 1.47 3.37
N SER A 9 -7.04 2.45 2.77
CA SER A 9 -6.73 3.85 3.01
C SER A 9 -6.92 4.22 4.48
N GLN A 10 -7.93 3.66 5.11
CA GLN A 10 -8.19 3.90 6.53
C GLN A 10 -7.13 3.24 7.42
N ILE A 11 -6.72 2.03 7.07
CA ILE A 11 -5.68 1.30 7.83
C ILE A 11 -4.35 2.04 7.72
N LEU A 12 -4.01 2.50 6.52
CA LEU A 12 -2.76 3.23 6.28
C LEU A 12 -2.86 4.70 6.66
N LYS A 13 -4.05 5.16 7.03
CA LYS A 13 -4.31 6.56 7.38
C LYS A 13 -3.87 7.52 6.28
N CYS A 14 -4.23 7.17 5.06
CA CYS A 14 -3.95 7.98 3.87
C CYS A 14 -5.22 8.11 3.05
N ASN A 15 -5.15 8.82 1.93
CA ASN A 15 -6.32 8.93 1.07
C ASN A 15 -6.34 7.82 0.02
N VAL A 16 -7.49 7.65 -0.63
CA VAL A 16 -7.69 6.60 -1.62
C VAL A 16 -6.77 6.81 -2.83
N ASP A 17 -6.52 8.04 -3.21
CA ASP A 17 -5.64 8.34 -4.34
C ASP A 17 -4.23 7.80 -4.10
N TYR A 18 -3.75 7.90 -2.87
CA TYR A 18 -2.44 7.36 -2.52
C TYR A 18 -2.42 5.83 -2.65
N VAL A 19 -3.49 5.16 -2.23
CA VAL A 19 -3.61 3.71 -2.38
C VAL A 19 -3.53 3.31 -3.85
N HIS A 20 -4.17 4.08 -4.73
CA HIS A 20 -4.10 3.82 -6.16
C HIS A 20 -2.69 4.07 -6.72
N LYS A 21 -1.95 5.03 -6.16
CA LYS A 21 -0.55 5.23 -6.53
C LYS A 21 0.30 4.01 -6.17
N LEU A 22 0.07 3.42 -5.01
CA LEU A 22 0.75 2.19 -4.61
C LEU A 22 0.45 1.06 -5.59
N ARG A 23 -0.81 0.96 -6.02
CA ARG A 23 -1.21 -0.05 -6.99
C ARG A 23 -0.50 0.15 -8.33
N LYS A 24 -0.50 1.38 -8.83
CA LYS A 24 0.11 1.69 -10.12
C LYS A 24 1.62 1.47 -10.11
N ALA A 25 2.26 1.72 -8.99
CA ALA A 25 3.70 1.51 -8.84
C ALA A 25 4.05 0.03 -8.64
N GLY A 26 3.06 -0.83 -8.45
CA GLY A 26 3.29 -2.27 -8.26
C GLY A 26 3.84 -2.63 -6.90
N LEU A 27 3.71 -1.74 -5.92
CA LEU A 27 4.25 -1.99 -4.58
C LEU A 27 3.34 -2.84 -3.72
N LEU A 28 2.05 -2.74 -3.92
CA LEU A 28 1.05 -3.46 -3.15
C LEU A 28 0.21 -4.32 -4.09
N PRO A 29 0.24 -5.65 -3.93
CA PRO A 29 -0.57 -6.52 -4.79
C PRO A 29 -2.06 -6.31 -4.59
N PHE A 30 -2.78 -6.24 -5.68
CA PHE A 30 -4.22 -6.06 -5.68
C PHE A 30 -4.91 -7.19 -6.44
N LEU A 31 -6.13 -7.48 -6.03
CA LEU A 31 -7.02 -8.38 -6.75
C LEU A 31 -8.15 -7.54 -7.34
N LYS A 32 -8.49 -7.77 -8.59
CA LYS A 32 -9.62 -7.08 -9.18
C LYS A 32 -10.80 -8.06 -9.34
N LEU A 33 -11.76 -7.94 -8.43
CA LEU A 33 -12.95 -8.77 -8.39
C LEU A 33 -14.17 -7.88 -8.58
N GLY A 34 -14.30 -7.30 -9.76
CA GLY A 34 -15.26 -6.23 -10.01
C GLY A 34 -14.72 -4.89 -9.56
N CYS A 35 -14.24 -4.79 -8.34
CA CYS A 35 -13.49 -3.65 -7.84
C CYS A 35 -12.19 -4.15 -7.22
N TYR A 36 -11.28 -3.23 -6.93
CA TYR A 36 -9.98 -3.62 -6.37
C TYR A 36 -10.11 -4.04 -4.93
N LYS A 37 -9.44 -5.13 -4.58
CA LYS A 37 -9.36 -5.67 -3.24
C LYS A 37 -7.92 -5.98 -2.89
N VAL A 38 -7.61 -5.98 -1.60
CA VAL A 38 -6.27 -6.32 -1.11
C VAL A 38 -6.42 -7.40 -0.06
N ARG A 39 -5.62 -8.46 -0.19
CA ARG A 39 -5.61 -9.52 0.82
C ARG A 39 -4.95 -8.99 2.08
N LYS A 40 -5.48 -9.40 3.23
CA LYS A 40 -4.91 -9.03 4.52
C LYS A 40 -3.42 -9.37 4.59
N GLU A 41 -3.07 -10.57 4.16
CA GLU A 41 -1.69 -11.03 4.18
C GLU A 41 -0.78 -10.17 3.30
N ALA A 42 -1.28 -9.78 2.13
CA ALA A 42 -0.52 -8.92 1.23
C ALA A 42 -0.25 -7.54 1.85
N LEU A 43 -1.25 -6.98 2.53
CA LEU A 43 -1.09 -5.70 3.20
C LEU A 43 -0.08 -5.80 4.35
N GLU A 44 -0.16 -6.87 5.14
CA GLU A 44 0.77 -7.08 6.24
C GLU A 44 2.21 -7.23 5.74
N GLU A 45 2.40 -7.99 4.67
CA GLU A 45 3.72 -8.15 4.08
C GLU A 45 4.26 -6.85 3.50
N PHE A 46 3.38 -6.06 2.89
CA PHE A 46 3.76 -4.75 2.37
C PHE A 46 4.27 -3.85 3.49
N LEU A 47 3.54 -3.79 4.59
CA LEU A 47 3.94 -2.96 5.72
C LEU A 47 5.26 -3.43 6.32
N LYS A 48 5.45 -4.73 6.40
CA LYS A 48 6.68 -5.32 6.94
C LYS A 48 7.86 -5.05 6.01
N LYS A 49 7.66 -5.21 4.70
CA LYS A 49 8.72 -5.05 3.71
C LYS A 49 9.22 -3.63 3.63
N TYR A 50 8.32 -2.66 3.74
CA TYR A 50 8.67 -1.26 3.56
C TYR A 50 8.78 -0.49 4.86
N GLU A 51 8.83 -1.20 5.98
CA GLU A 51 9.13 -0.58 7.26
C GLU A 51 10.54 -0.03 7.20
N GLY A 52 10.67 1.26 7.52
CA GLY A 52 11.96 1.93 7.42
C GLY A 52 12.22 2.61 6.09
N TYR A 53 11.22 2.64 5.20
CA TYR A 53 11.33 3.30 3.89
C TYR A 53 10.40 4.49 3.81
N ASP A 54 10.78 5.46 3.03
CA ASP A 54 9.93 6.62 2.72
C ASP A 54 9.16 6.32 1.44
N LEU A 55 7.87 6.17 1.56
CA LEU A 55 6.97 5.88 0.44
C LEU A 55 6.07 7.06 0.11
N THR A 56 6.48 8.26 0.48
CA THR A 56 5.69 9.46 0.17
C THR A 56 5.40 9.55 -1.33
N GLU A 57 6.41 9.21 -2.13
CA GLU A 57 6.24 9.08 -3.57
C GLU A 57 6.48 7.62 -3.95
N PRO A 58 5.42 6.84 -4.21
CA PRO A 58 5.59 5.40 -4.48
C PRO A 58 6.50 5.09 -5.66
N GLU A 59 6.65 6.01 -6.59
CA GLU A 59 7.52 5.83 -7.75
C GLU A 59 8.99 6.12 -7.42
N ASN A 60 9.26 6.69 -6.26
CA ASN A 60 10.61 7.08 -5.86
C ASN A 60 10.82 6.76 -4.39
N ILE A 61 10.99 5.47 -4.11
CA ILE A 61 11.15 4.97 -2.74
C ILE A 61 12.53 5.32 -2.22
N LYS A 62 12.59 5.84 -1.01
CA LYS A 62 13.84 6.19 -0.35
C LYS A 62 13.96 5.46 0.97
N GLU A 63 15.14 4.98 1.26
CA GLU A 63 15.42 4.35 2.54
C GLU A 63 15.64 5.42 3.60
N LEU A 64 15.01 5.22 4.76
CA LEU A 64 15.20 6.10 5.90
C LEU A 64 16.45 5.67 6.64
N LYS A 65 17.54 6.43 6.51
CA LYS A 65 18.84 5.99 7.02
C LYS A 65 19.24 6.58 8.36
N ASN A 66 18.75 7.75 8.68
CA ASN A 66 19.21 8.44 9.89
C ASN A 66 18.04 8.83 10.75
N PHE A 67 18.04 8.31 11.91
CA PHE A 67 16.97 8.55 12.87
C PHE A 67 17.55 9.15 14.15
#